data_43cec0ea3e8ded67765ba74ab24661ce
#
_entry.id   43cec0ea3e8ded67765ba74ab24661ce
#
_cell.length_a   1.000
_cell.length_b   1.000
_cell.length_c   1.000
_cell.angle_alpha   90.00
_cell.angle_beta   90.00
_cell.angle_gamma   90.00
#
_symmetry.space_group_name_H-M   'P 1'
#
loop_
_entity.id
_entity.type
_entity.pdbx_description
1 polymer ?
#
loop_
_entity_poly.entity_id
_entity_poly.type
_entity_poly.pdbx_seq_one_letter_code
_entity_poly.pdbx_strand_id
1 'polypeptide(L)'
;DARLCKGFSDWASSVKEGGSNDFKENVDRALVRMFKCVKLHSNELDLSYLFLGSVPPLPEWIEMLSLVYNELDSIQVPESCKELEVDFNNLTEFPQVPDGITLISVNNNLISHIDSFPPKIKEIFIRHNKLSEIPAIPDTTEVFDCGCNKIQEIRYFPKNLEKALIEYNNIEAVPAIHSKLKLLFIECNPIKEAFLMPWTLTDITYEISQRKYIVTNPGDYDK
;
A
#
# COMPACT_ATOMS: atom_id res chain seq x y z
N ASP A 1 27.40 -10.95 8.01
CA ASP A 1 26.52 -12.13 7.82
C ASP A 1 26.37 -12.99 9.07
N ALA A 2 27.46 -13.34 9.79
CA ALA A 2 27.37 -14.16 11.01
C ALA A 2 26.49 -13.52 12.10
N ARG A 3 26.54 -12.19 12.27
CA ARG A 3 25.71 -11.46 13.24
C ARG A 3 24.23 -11.53 12.88
N LEU A 4 23.88 -11.35 11.60
CA LEU A 4 22.51 -11.49 11.10
C LEU A 4 21.99 -12.91 11.31
N CYS A 5 22.76 -13.91 10.92
CA CYS A 5 22.38 -15.32 11.09
C CYS A 5 22.15 -15.67 12.55
N LYS A 6 22.98 -15.16 13.48
CA LYS A 6 22.77 -15.32 14.91
C LYS A 6 21.45 -14.64 15.35
N GLY A 7 21.22 -13.39 14.92
CA GLY A 7 19.99 -12.65 15.22
C GLY A 7 18.73 -13.40 14.78
N PHE A 8 18.74 -14.03 13.60
CA PHE A 8 17.62 -14.85 13.11
C PHE A 8 17.38 -16.08 14.00
N SER A 9 18.46 -16.77 14.42
CA SER A 9 18.35 -17.95 15.30
C SER A 9 17.85 -17.56 16.70
N ASP A 10 18.35 -16.45 17.24
CA ASP A 10 17.92 -15.93 18.55
C ASP A 10 16.43 -15.53 18.50
N TRP A 11 15.98 -14.82 17.46
CA TRP A 11 14.57 -14.48 17.24
C TRP A 11 13.71 -15.73 17.13
N ALA A 12 14.08 -16.70 16.29
CA ALA A 12 13.30 -17.92 16.11
C ALA A 12 13.16 -18.73 17.41
N SER A 13 14.19 -18.76 18.22
CA SER A 13 14.15 -19.42 19.54
C SER A 13 13.16 -18.71 20.46
N SER A 14 13.17 -17.37 20.49
CA SER A 14 12.30 -16.59 21.36
C SER A 14 10.81 -16.70 20.97
N VAL A 15 10.49 -16.66 19.65
CA VAL A 15 9.09 -16.69 19.19
C VAL A 15 8.48 -18.10 19.20
N LYS A 16 9.28 -19.15 19.12
CA LYS A 16 8.80 -20.55 19.20
C LYS A 16 8.37 -20.98 20.59
N GLU A 17 8.80 -20.28 21.61
CA GLU A 17 8.48 -20.59 22.99
C GLU A 17 6.96 -20.50 23.21
N GLY A 18 6.31 -21.62 23.53
CA GLY A 18 4.85 -21.69 23.72
C GLY A 18 3.98 -21.75 22.45
N GLY A 19 4.55 -21.63 21.25
CA GLY A 19 3.81 -21.70 19.99
C GLY A 19 3.32 -23.09 19.61
N SER A 20 2.25 -23.16 18.80
CA SER A 20 1.75 -24.43 18.21
C SER A 20 2.80 -25.06 17.28
N ASN A 21 2.61 -26.33 16.90
CA ASN A 21 3.52 -27.01 15.98
C ASN A 21 3.52 -26.36 14.61
N ASP A 22 2.34 -25.95 14.10
CA ASP A 22 2.21 -25.27 12.80
C ASP A 22 2.94 -23.91 12.80
N PHE A 23 2.82 -23.16 13.90
CA PHE A 23 3.55 -21.90 14.06
C PHE A 23 5.07 -22.12 14.08
N LYS A 24 5.55 -23.14 14.79
CA LYS A 24 6.99 -23.49 14.82
C LYS A 24 7.51 -23.86 13.43
N GLU A 25 6.71 -24.58 12.63
CA GLU A 25 7.05 -24.91 11.25
C GLU A 25 7.14 -23.66 10.36
N ASN A 26 6.21 -22.71 10.53
CA ASN A 26 6.26 -21.43 9.80
C ASN A 26 7.50 -20.61 10.16
N VAL A 27 7.90 -20.58 11.43
CA VAL A 27 9.16 -19.95 11.86
C VAL A 27 10.37 -20.63 11.24
N ASP A 28 10.38 -21.96 11.13
CA ASP A 28 11.47 -22.70 10.46
C ASP A 28 11.53 -22.38 8.96
N ARG A 29 10.38 -22.28 8.30
CA ARG A 29 10.30 -21.84 6.90
C ARG A 29 10.84 -20.40 6.72
N ALA A 30 10.51 -19.49 7.64
CA ALA A 30 11.06 -18.14 7.64
C ALA A 30 12.59 -18.15 7.76
N LEU A 31 13.14 -18.92 8.71
CA LEU A 31 14.59 -19.08 8.87
C LEU A 31 15.27 -19.56 7.59
N VAL A 32 14.72 -20.59 6.93
CA VAL A 32 15.27 -21.11 5.68
C VAL A 32 15.32 -20.03 4.61
N ARG A 33 14.24 -19.23 4.45
CA ARG A 33 14.18 -18.13 3.48
C ARG A 33 15.20 -17.03 3.82
N MET A 34 15.28 -16.62 5.09
CA MET A 34 16.24 -15.59 5.55
C MET A 34 17.70 -16.05 5.38
N PHE A 35 18.05 -17.28 5.78
CA PHE A 35 19.40 -17.81 5.59
C PHE A 35 19.76 -17.94 4.11
N LYS A 36 18.82 -18.34 3.27
CA LYS A 36 19.02 -18.39 1.81
C LYS A 36 19.29 -17.00 1.25
N CYS A 37 18.52 -15.98 1.67
CA CYS A 37 18.71 -14.60 1.28
C CYS A 37 20.11 -14.10 1.64
N VAL A 38 20.57 -14.30 2.87
CA VAL A 38 21.93 -13.92 3.31
C VAL A 38 22.99 -14.68 2.53
N LYS A 39 22.85 -16.02 2.36
CA LYS A 39 23.82 -16.85 1.65
C LYS A 39 24.01 -16.45 0.20
N LEU A 40 22.93 -16.07 -0.49
CA LEU A 40 22.92 -15.67 -1.89
C LEU A 40 23.11 -14.17 -2.09
N HIS A 41 23.15 -13.40 -1.01
CA HIS A 41 23.14 -11.94 -1.02
C HIS A 41 22.00 -11.40 -1.91
N SER A 42 20.81 -12.02 -1.78
CA SER A 42 19.62 -11.61 -2.54
C SER A 42 19.13 -10.25 -2.07
N ASN A 43 18.74 -9.38 -3.00
CA ASN A 43 18.07 -8.14 -2.72
C ASN A 43 16.54 -8.29 -2.57
N GLU A 44 16.03 -9.52 -2.72
CA GLU A 44 14.63 -9.88 -2.55
C GLU A 44 14.46 -10.82 -1.36
N LEU A 45 13.46 -10.57 -0.52
CA LEU A 45 13.06 -11.44 0.58
C LEU A 45 11.53 -11.53 0.65
N ASP A 46 11.03 -12.75 0.45
CA ASP A 46 9.61 -13.08 0.62
C ASP A 46 9.42 -13.93 1.87
N LEU A 47 8.72 -13.37 2.87
CA LEU A 47 8.28 -14.03 4.10
C LEU A 47 6.75 -14.11 4.20
N SER A 48 6.06 -14.09 3.07
CA SER A 48 4.60 -14.11 3.02
C SER A 48 4.01 -15.45 3.42
N TYR A 49 2.77 -15.43 3.94
CA TYR A 49 1.96 -16.59 4.32
C TYR A 49 2.58 -17.46 5.41
N LEU A 50 3.23 -16.84 6.38
CA LEU A 50 3.88 -17.55 7.50
C LEU A 50 3.23 -17.27 8.86
N PHE A 51 2.20 -16.38 8.90
CA PHE A 51 1.47 -16.03 10.13
C PHE A 51 2.39 -15.63 11.29
N LEU A 52 3.44 -14.87 10.96
CA LEU A 52 4.43 -14.39 11.93
C LEU A 52 3.89 -13.15 12.66
N GLY A 53 3.97 -13.15 13.99
CA GLY A 53 3.66 -11.98 14.81
C GLY A 53 4.79 -10.94 14.86
N SER A 54 5.99 -11.32 14.46
CA SER A 54 7.16 -10.43 14.38
C SER A 54 8.19 -10.99 13.41
N VAL A 55 9.11 -10.12 12.96
CA VAL A 55 10.30 -10.50 12.21
C VAL A 55 11.54 -9.91 12.87
N PRO A 56 12.71 -10.57 12.80
CA PRO A 56 13.96 -10.00 13.32
C PRO A 56 14.42 -8.85 12.43
N PRO A 57 15.42 -8.06 12.86
CA PRO A 57 16.09 -7.12 11.98
C PRO A 57 16.55 -7.79 10.69
N LEU A 58 16.14 -7.26 9.54
CA LEU A 58 16.41 -7.80 8.23
C LEU A 58 17.71 -7.21 7.64
N PRO A 59 18.30 -7.86 6.61
CA PRO A 59 19.49 -7.32 5.94
C PRO A 59 19.22 -5.96 5.30
N GLU A 60 20.11 -4.99 5.51
CA GLU A 60 19.98 -3.62 5.00
C GLU A 60 20.05 -3.50 3.47
N TRP A 61 20.50 -4.54 2.76
CA TRP A 61 20.59 -4.56 1.30
C TRP A 61 19.32 -5.05 0.60
N ILE A 62 18.25 -5.36 1.36
CA ILE A 62 16.96 -5.79 0.78
C ILE A 62 16.32 -4.60 0.08
N GLU A 63 16.03 -4.77 -1.21
CA GLU A 63 15.32 -3.79 -2.04
C GLU A 63 13.83 -4.14 -2.22
N MET A 64 13.50 -5.43 -2.24
CA MET A 64 12.12 -5.92 -2.40
C MET A 64 11.77 -6.82 -1.21
N LEU A 65 10.79 -6.40 -0.42
CA LEU A 65 10.36 -7.09 0.79
C LEU A 65 8.87 -7.39 0.74
N SER A 66 8.52 -8.68 0.78
CA SER A 66 7.14 -9.12 0.91
C SER A 66 6.90 -9.84 2.25
N LEU A 67 5.90 -9.35 2.99
CA LEU A 67 5.48 -9.85 4.31
C LEU A 67 3.95 -10.07 4.34
N VAL A 68 3.36 -10.33 3.19
CA VAL A 68 1.91 -10.47 3.00
C VAL A 68 1.36 -11.65 3.81
N TYR A 69 0.16 -11.52 4.38
CA TYR A 69 -0.48 -12.55 5.20
C TYR A 69 0.38 -13.02 6.38
N ASN A 70 0.70 -12.05 7.26
CA ASN A 70 1.28 -12.31 8.57
C ASN A 70 0.40 -11.66 9.66
N GLU A 71 0.87 -11.67 10.90
CA GLU A 71 0.16 -11.09 12.06
C GLU A 71 0.95 -9.91 12.66
N LEU A 72 1.70 -9.19 11.80
CA LEU A 72 2.59 -8.12 12.23
C LEU A 72 1.80 -6.90 12.70
N ASP A 73 2.13 -6.36 13.87
CA ASP A 73 1.65 -5.08 14.38
C ASP A 73 2.59 -3.91 14.06
N SER A 74 3.85 -4.21 13.79
CA SER A 74 4.90 -3.26 13.42
C SER A 74 5.98 -3.92 12.57
N ILE A 75 6.77 -3.09 11.87
CA ILE A 75 7.88 -3.56 11.05
C ILE A 75 9.01 -2.53 11.00
N GLN A 76 10.26 -3.01 11.01
CA GLN A 76 11.44 -2.23 10.66
C GLN A 76 11.80 -2.50 9.21
N VAL A 77 11.68 -1.48 8.37
CA VAL A 77 11.95 -1.58 6.94
C VAL A 77 13.41 -1.27 6.66
N PRO A 78 14.14 -2.12 5.89
CA PRO A 78 15.53 -1.85 5.52
C PRO A 78 15.70 -0.55 4.74
N GLU A 79 16.80 0.19 4.98
CA GLU A 79 17.08 1.49 4.33
C GLU A 79 17.23 1.41 2.81
N SER A 80 17.60 0.25 2.26
CA SER A 80 17.67 0.02 0.81
C SER A 80 16.33 -0.30 0.16
N CYS A 81 15.25 -0.47 0.94
CA CYS A 81 13.97 -0.96 0.45
C CYS A 81 13.38 0.02 -0.59
N LYS A 82 13.01 -0.52 -1.74
CA LYS A 82 12.35 0.19 -2.85
C LYS A 82 10.91 -0.25 -3.03
N GLU A 83 10.62 -1.50 -2.69
CA GLU A 83 9.30 -2.10 -2.81
C GLU A 83 8.96 -2.85 -1.53
N LEU A 84 7.85 -2.45 -0.89
CA LEU A 84 7.36 -3.06 0.34
C LEU A 84 5.92 -3.54 0.15
N GLU A 85 5.69 -4.82 0.38
CA GLU A 85 4.35 -5.41 0.46
C GLU A 85 4.13 -6.00 1.86
N VAL A 86 3.16 -5.45 2.59
CA VAL A 86 2.82 -5.90 3.95
C VAL A 86 1.29 -5.99 4.13
N ASP A 87 0.61 -6.41 3.07
CA ASP A 87 -0.83 -6.61 3.04
C ASP A 87 -1.28 -7.71 4.02
N PHE A 88 -2.52 -7.61 4.50
CA PHE A 88 -3.12 -8.59 5.41
C PHE A 88 -2.26 -8.82 6.65
N ASN A 89 -2.04 -7.73 7.39
CA ASN A 89 -1.38 -7.70 8.68
C ASN A 89 -2.21 -6.91 9.71
N ASN A 90 -1.63 -6.63 10.88
CA ASN A 90 -2.31 -5.92 11.97
C ASN A 90 -1.73 -4.52 12.21
N LEU A 91 -1.06 -3.91 11.20
CA LEU A 91 -0.43 -2.59 11.36
C LEU A 91 -1.47 -1.53 11.72
N THR A 92 -1.24 -0.80 12.80
CA THR A 92 -2.08 0.34 13.24
C THR A 92 -1.51 1.68 12.79
N GLU A 93 -0.23 1.73 12.48
CA GLU A 93 0.50 2.89 11.99
C GLU A 93 1.10 2.62 10.61
N PHE A 94 1.23 3.66 9.81
CA PHE A 94 1.94 3.56 8.53
C PHE A 94 3.43 3.31 8.80
N PRO A 95 4.06 2.31 8.18
CA PRO A 95 5.44 1.98 8.49
C PRO A 95 6.41 3.10 8.13
N GLN A 96 7.44 3.27 8.96
CA GLN A 96 8.55 4.16 8.61
C GLN A 96 9.33 3.51 7.46
N VAL A 97 9.40 4.21 6.34
CA VAL A 97 10.03 3.71 5.11
C VAL A 97 11.08 4.70 4.61
N PRO A 98 12.12 4.24 3.88
CA PRO A 98 13.14 5.12 3.34
C PRO A 98 12.58 6.04 2.24
N ASP A 99 13.18 7.24 2.08
CA ASP A 99 12.81 8.21 1.02
C ASP A 99 12.96 7.66 -0.42
N GLY A 100 13.71 6.57 -0.56
CA GLY A 100 13.98 5.91 -1.83
C GLY A 100 12.91 4.92 -2.29
N ILE A 101 11.90 4.65 -1.44
CA ILE A 101 10.85 3.68 -1.77
C ILE A 101 10.02 4.15 -2.96
N THR A 102 9.63 3.21 -3.83
CA THR A 102 8.86 3.49 -5.05
C THR A 102 7.50 2.81 -5.05
N LEU A 103 7.36 1.71 -4.34
CA LEU A 103 6.09 0.99 -4.16
C LEU A 103 5.86 0.66 -2.69
N ILE A 104 4.65 0.94 -2.20
CA ILE A 104 4.19 0.47 -0.91
C ILE A 104 2.79 -0.13 -1.02
N SER A 105 2.63 -1.34 -0.51
CA SER A 105 1.33 -1.99 -0.34
C SER A 105 1.13 -2.36 1.13
N VAL A 106 0.11 -1.75 1.75
CA VAL A 106 -0.31 -1.98 3.14
C VAL A 106 -1.83 -2.24 3.20
N ASN A 107 -2.38 -2.88 2.18
CA ASN A 107 -3.80 -3.19 2.11
C ASN A 107 -4.23 -4.12 3.27
N ASN A 108 -5.50 -4.04 3.66
CA ASN A 108 -6.05 -4.93 4.69
C ASN A 108 -5.22 -4.91 5.98
N ASN A 109 -5.05 -3.70 6.53
CA ASN A 109 -4.43 -3.42 7.81
C ASN A 109 -5.38 -2.59 8.69
N LEU A 110 -4.89 -2.05 9.78
CA LEU A 110 -5.68 -1.29 10.75
C LEU A 110 -5.24 0.19 10.81
N ILE A 111 -4.54 0.69 9.79
CA ILE A 111 -3.93 2.03 9.75
C ILE A 111 -5.01 3.09 9.76
N SER A 112 -4.94 4.02 10.69
CA SER A 112 -5.92 5.11 10.86
C SER A 112 -5.37 6.50 10.54
N HIS A 113 -4.05 6.64 10.45
CA HIS A 113 -3.38 7.90 10.17
C HIS A 113 -2.09 7.69 9.38
N ILE A 114 -1.76 8.66 8.52
CA ILE A 114 -0.52 8.74 7.74
C ILE A 114 -0.03 10.19 7.81
N ASP A 115 1.15 10.43 8.36
CA ASP A 115 1.73 11.77 8.47
C ASP A 115 2.14 12.35 7.10
N SER A 116 2.84 11.55 6.31
CA SER A 116 3.30 11.91 4.97
C SER A 116 3.61 10.68 4.13
N PHE A 117 3.58 10.83 2.80
CA PHE A 117 4.09 9.83 1.87
C PHE A 117 5.54 10.13 1.48
N PRO A 118 6.36 9.10 1.21
CA PRO A 118 7.73 9.26 0.74
C PRO A 118 7.79 10.05 -0.58
N PRO A 119 8.79 10.93 -0.78
CA PRO A 119 8.79 11.88 -1.89
C PRO A 119 8.99 11.26 -3.29
N LYS A 120 9.51 10.02 -3.35
CA LYS A 120 9.78 9.32 -4.62
C LYS A 120 8.78 8.21 -4.93
N ILE A 121 7.74 8.08 -4.10
CA ILE A 121 6.74 7.02 -4.24
C ILE A 121 6.01 7.13 -5.57
N LYS A 122 5.83 5.99 -6.26
CA LYS A 122 5.10 5.87 -7.51
C LYS A 122 3.79 5.13 -7.36
N GLU A 123 3.78 4.10 -6.54
CA GLU A 123 2.62 3.25 -6.35
C GLU A 123 2.29 3.13 -4.86
N ILE A 124 1.04 3.49 -4.51
CA ILE A 124 0.53 3.48 -3.14
C ILE A 124 -0.74 2.65 -3.11
N PHE A 125 -0.72 1.56 -2.34
CA PHE A 125 -1.86 0.68 -2.09
C PHE A 125 -2.16 0.64 -0.59
N ILE A 126 -3.26 1.31 -0.18
CA ILE A 126 -3.68 1.47 1.23
C ILE A 126 -5.14 1.09 1.43
N ARG A 127 -5.66 0.22 0.55
CA ARG A 127 -7.05 -0.26 0.54
C ARG A 127 -7.40 -1.01 1.82
N HIS A 128 -8.69 -0.99 2.23
CA HIS A 128 -9.16 -1.70 3.43
C HIS A 128 -8.37 -1.35 4.70
N ASN A 129 -8.31 -0.06 5.02
CA ASN A 129 -7.75 0.48 6.26
C ASN A 129 -8.80 1.32 7.02
N LYS A 130 -8.39 2.11 7.99
CA LYS A 130 -9.30 2.93 8.83
C LYS A 130 -9.10 4.43 8.61
N LEU A 131 -8.50 4.83 7.48
CA LEU A 131 -8.15 6.22 7.18
C LEU A 131 -9.40 7.09 7.01
N SER A 132 -9.45 8.24 7.69
CA SER A 132 -10.45 9.28 7.48
C SER A 132 -9.93 10.47 6.68
N GLU A 133 -8.63 10.60 6.57
CA GLU A 133 -7.91 11.61 5.81
C GLU A 133 -6.62 11.02 5.24
N ILE A 134 -6.04 11.70 4.26
CA ILE A 134 -4.75 11.36 3.67
C ILE A 134 -3.88 12.61 3.58
N PRO A 135 -2.55 12.51 3.73
CA PRO A 135 -1.65 13.62 3.50
C PRO A 135 -1.59 13.98 2.00
N ALA A 136 -0.84 15.03 1.68
CA ALA A 136 -0.57 15.38 0.29
C ALA A 136 0.08 14.22 -0.46
N ILE A 137 -0.51 13.82 -1.60
CA ILE A 137 0.02 12.75 -2.44
C ILE A 137 1.15 13.35 -3.30
N PRO A 138 2.36 12.75 -3.30
CA PRO A 138 3.49 13.27 -4.08
C PRO A 138 3.22 13.28 -5.59
N ASP A 139 3.77 14.28 -6.29
CA ASP A 139 3.65 14.42 -7.74
C ASP A 139 4.30 13.28 -8.55
N THR A 140 5.14 12.47 -7.91
CA THR A 140 5.74 11.26 -8.48
C THR A 140 4.79 10.08 -8.58
N THR A 141 3.65 10.15 -7.87
CA THR A 141 2.69 9.04 -7.78
C THR A 141 1.97 8.83 -9.13
N GLU A 142 2.02 7.60 -9.60
CA GLU A 142 1.41 7.11 -10.84
C GLU A 142 0.14 6.28 -10.56
N VAL A 143 0.14 5.53 -9.44
CA VAL A 143 -0.99 4.69 -9.00
C VAL A 143 -1.32 4.99 -7.53
N PHE A 144 -2.59 5.26 -7.27
CA PHE A 144 -3.09 5.49 -5.91
C PHE A 144 -4.37 4.70 -5.67
N ASP A 145 -4.30 3.71 -4.79
CA ASP A 145 -5.45 2.92 -4.32
C ASP A 145 -5.67 3.14 -2.83
N CYS A 146 -6.74 3.86 -2.49
CA CYS A 146 -7.21 4.04 -1.12
C CYS A 146 -8.65 3.55 -0.91
N GLY A 147 -9.13 2.66 -1.76
CA GLY A 147 -10.47 2.12 -1.67
C GLY A 147 -10.81 1.50 -0.31
N CYS A 148 -12.08 1.44 0.02
CA CYS A 148 -12.55 0.83 1.27
C CYS A 148 -11.91 1.44 2.54
N ASN A 149 -11.97 2.77 2.64
CA ASN A 149 -11.57 3.54 3.81
C ASN A 149 -12.74 4.45 4.27
N LYS A 150 -12.44 5.51 5.02
CA LYS A 150 -13.43 6.51 5.50
C LYS A 150 -13.04 7.92 5.09
N ILE A 151 -12.26 8.05 4.00
CA ILE A 151 -11.68 9.31 3.53
C ILE A 151 -12.82 10.25 3.10
N GLN A 152 -12.77 11.49 3.56
CA GLN A 152 -13.81 12.49 3.29
C GLN A 152 -13.42 13.44 2.17
N GLU A 153 -12.13 13.66 1.97
CA GLU A 153 -11.61 14.60 0.98
C GLU A 153 -10.30 14.09 0.36
N ILE A 154 -10.20 14.26 -0.97
CA ILE A 154 -8.93 14.23 -1.69
C ILE A 154 -8.77 15.61 -2.32
N ARG A 155 -7.79 16.38 -1.86
CA ARG A 155 -7.65 17.81 -2.23
C ARG A 155 -7.28 18.01 -3.68
N TYR A 156 -6.43 17.14 -4.23
CA TYR A 156 -6.02 17.17 -5.62
C TYR A 156 -5.48 15.80 -6.07
N PHE A 157 -5.50 15.56 -7.37
CA PHE A 157 -4.79 14.44 -7.97
C PHE A 157 -3.40 14.88 -8.42
N PRO A 158 -2.32 14.15 -8.04
CA PRO A 158 -0.96 14.46 -8.46
C PRO A 158 -0.82 14.49 -10.00
N LYS A 159 0.00 15.37 -10.54
CA LYS A 159 0.12 15.60 -12.00
C LYS A 159 0.56 14.39 -12.83
N ASN A 160 1.15 13.35 -12.21
CA ASN A 160 1.56 12.14 -12.88
C ASN A 160 0.63 10.96 -12.63
N LEU A 161 -0.46 11.15 -11.86
CA LEU A 161 -1.39 10.08 -11.53
C LEU A 161 -2.06 9.53 -12.79
N GLU A 162 -1.94 8.24 -13.01
CA GLU A 162 -2.57 7.52 -14.11
C GLU A 162 -3.78 6.70 -13.66
N LYS A 163 -3.75 6.22 -12.41
CA LYS A 163 -4.81 5.38 -11.84
C LYS A 163 -5.17 5.85 -10.43
N ALA A 164 -6.46 6.14 -10.22
CA ALA A 164 -7.04 6.49 -8.94
C ALA A 164 -8.18 5.52 -8.59
N LEU A 165 -7.97 4.69 -7.57
CA LEU A 165 -8.98 3.79 -7.03
C LEU A 165 -9.37 4.32 -5.65
N ILE A 166 -10.51 5.02 -5.59
CA ILE A 166 -10.97 5.76 -4.40
C ILE A 166 -12.38 5.35 -3.98
N GLU A 167 -12.88 4.24 -4.53
CA GLU A 167 -14.21 3.72 -4.26
C GLU A 167 -14.38 3.29 -2.80
N TYR A 168 -15.66 3.19 -2.35
CA TYR A 168 -16.00 2.82 -0.97
C TYR A 168 -15.35 3.72 0.09
N ASN A 169 -15.57 5.04 -0.05
CA ASN A 169 -15.12 6.07 0.88
C ASN A 169 -16.26 7.05 1.21
N ASN A 170 -15.96 8.16 1.89
CA ASN A 170 -16.91 9.22 2.24
C ASN A 170 -16.66 10.51 1.46
N ILE A 171 -16.15 10.42 0.23
CA ILE A 171 -15.75 11.56 -0.60
C ILE A 171 -17.00 12.23 -1.16
N GLU A 172 -17.13 13.54 -0.95
CA GLU A 172 -18.28 14.34 -1.41
C GLU A 172 -18.00 15.10 -2.71
N ALA A 173 -16.71 15.36 -3.02
CA ALA A 173 -16.27 16.05 -4.23
C ALA A 173 -15.06 15.37 -4.85
N VAL A 174 -15.06 15.25 -6.19
CA VAL A 174 -13.93 14.68 -6.94
C VAL A 174 -12.99 15.83 -7.31
N PRO A 175 -11.68 15.70 -7.04
CA PRO A 175 -10.70 16.70 -7.46
C PRO A 175 -10.71 16.91 -8.98
N ALA A 176 -10.17 18.06 -9.45
CA ALA A 176 -10.00 18.29 -10.87
C ALA A 176 -9.19 17.18 -11.53
N ILE A 177 -9.76 16.57 -12.57
CA ILE A 177 -9.17 15.45 -13.28
C ILE A 177 -8.30 16.02 -14.42
N HIS A 178 -7.02 15.62 -14.45
CA HIS A 178 -6.08 16.03 -15.48
C HIS A 178 -5.92 14.95 -16.58
N SER A 179 -5.32 15.35 -17.72
CA SER A 179 -5.25 14.51 -18.93
C SER A 179 -4.40 13.24 -18.82
N LYS A 180 -3.60 13.05 -17.76
CA LYS A 180 -2.83 11.83 -17.56
C LYS A 180 -3.63 10.72 -16.86
N LEU A 181 -4.71 11.07 -16.14
CA LEU A 181 -5.53 10.08 -15.47
C LEU A 181 -6.27 9.22 -16.51
N LYS A 182 -6.08 7.94 -16.49
CA LYS A 182 -6.65 6.95 -17.40
C LYS A 182 -7.74 6.11 -16.77
N LEU A 183 -7.59 5.84 -15.46
CA LEU A 183 -8.50 4.99 -14.69
C LEU A 183 -8.97 5.73 -13.44
N LEU A 184 -10.28 5.77 -13.21
CA LEU A 184 -10.87 6.35 -12.02
C LEU A 184 -12.01 5.48 -11.50
N PHE A 185 -11.84 4.88 -10.31
CA PHE A 185 -12.88 4.16 -9.60
C PHE A 185 -13.36 5.02 -8.43
N ILE A 186 -14.64 5.44 -8.48
CA ILE A 186 -15.25 6.36 -7.50
C ILE A 186 -16.56 5.85 -6.92
N GLU A 187 -16.98 4.66 -7.26
CA GLU A 187 -18.25 4.09 -6.80
C GLU A 187 -18.33 4.03 -5.27
N CYS A 188 -19.55 3.97 -4.74
CA CYS A 188 -19.79 3.93 -3.30
C CYS A 188 -19.12 5.08 -2.52
N ASN A 189 -19.21 6.29 -3.09
CA ASN A 189 -18.90 7.57 -2.43
C ASN A 189 -20.13 8.49 -2.46
N PRO A 190 -20.38 9.32 -1.43
CA PRO A 190 -21.52 10.25 -1.39
C PRO A 190 -21.25 11.53 -2.21
N ILE A 191 -20.84 11.39 -3.49
CA ILE A 191 -20.50 12.53 -4.35
C ILE A 191 -21.71 13.48 -4.49
N LYS A 192 -21.52 14.75 -4.20
CA LYS A 192 -22.53 15.81 -4.25
C LYS A 192 -22.26 16.87 -5.32
N GLU A 193 -21.00 17.04 -5.71
CA GLU A 193 -20.56 18.05 -6.65
C GLU A 193 -20.36 17.50 -8.05
N ALA A 194 -20.70 18.30 -9.06
CA ALA A 194 -20.43 17.95 -10.43
C ALA A 194 -18.94 18.07 -10.75
N PHE A 195 -18.40 17.14 -11.52
CA PHE A 195 -17.01 17.17 -11.98
C PHE A 195 -16.92 16.95 -13.48
N LEU A 196 -15.87 17.53 -14.08
CA LEU A 196 -15.60 17.39 -15.51
C LEU A 196 -14.86 16.07 -15.76
N MET A 197 -15.37 15.28 -16.69
CA MET A 197 -14.73 14.06 -17.15
C MET A 197 -13.92 14.35 -18.42
N PRO A 198 -12.57 14.25 -18.38
CA PRO A 198 -11.76 14.48 -19.57
C PRO A 198 -11.88 13.28 -20.54
N TRP A 199 -11.79 13.57 -21.83
CA TRP A 199 -11.85 12.56 -22.90
C TRP A 199 -10.69 11.52 -22.84
N THR A 200 -9.62 11.83 -22.11
CA THR A 200 -8.47 10.95 -21.90
C THR A 200 -8.74 9.81 -20.92
N LEU A 201 -9.82 9.90 -20.15
CA LEU A 201 -10.19 8.87 -19.20
C LEU A 201 -10.74 7.66 -19.95
N THR A 202 -10.02 6.53 -19.92
CA THR A 202 -10.38 5.33 -20.69
C THR A 202 -11.29 4.40 -19.91
N ASP A 203 -11.27 4.47 -18.59
CA ASP A 203 -12.12 3.66 -17.73
C ASP A 203 -12.55 4.43 -16.49
N ILE A 204 -13.84 4.36 -16.17
CA ILE A 204 -14.43 4.97 -14.98
C ILE A 204 -15.53 4.07 -14.43
N THR A 205 -15.50 3.82 -13.13
CA THR A 205 -16.61 3.20 -12.41
C THR A 205 -17.29 4.21 -11.50
N TYR A 206 -18.62 4.26 -11.57
CA TYR A 206 -19.45 5.11 -10.74
C TYR A 206 -20.83 4.49 -10.58
N GLU A 207 -21.55 4.84 -9.52
CA GLU A 207 -22.94 4.45 -9.36
C GLU A 207 -23.86 5.26 -10.28
N ILE A 208 -24.98 4.65 -10.71
CA ILE A 208 -25.99 5.31 -11.56
C ILE A 208 -26.48 6.62 -10.90
N SER A 209 -26.58 6.64 -9.57
CA SER A 209 -26.93 7.85 -8.80
C SER A 209 -25.96 9.01 -8.97
N GLN A 210 -24.72 8.74 -9.34
CA GLN A 210 -23.64 9.74 -9.53
C GLN A 210 -23.61 10.34 -10.93
N ARG A 211 -24.33 9.78 -11.93
CA ARG A 211 -24.37 10.30 -13.31
C ARG A 211 -24.70 11.78 -13.43
N LYS A 212 -25.57 12.29 -12.55
CA LYS A 212 -25.94 13.71 -12.52
C LYS A 212 -24.79 14.68 -12.20
N TYR A 213 -23.70 14.17 -11.64
CA TYR A 213 -22.51 14.95 -11.27
C TYR A 213 -21.41 14.90 -12.31
N ILE A 214 -21.55 14.05 -13.35
CA ILE A 214 -20.57 13.93 -14.42
C ILE A 214 -20.92 14.92 -15.51
N VAL A 215 -20.02 15.84 -15.79
CA VAL A 215 -20.16 16.80 -16.92
C VAL A 215 -19.15 16.38 -17.98
N THR A 216 -19.64 15.93 -19.12
CA THR A 216 -18.81 15.65 -20.30
C THR A 216 -18.55 16.94 -21.07
N ASN A 217 -17.35 17.08 -21.68
CA ASN A 217 -17.09 18.23 -22.54
C ASN A 217 -18.04 18.22 -23.75
N PRO A 218 -18.65 19.36 -24.12
CA PRO A 218 -19.63 19.45 -25.23
C PRO A 218 -19.14 18.98 -26.59
N GLY A 219 -17.82 18.80 -26.79
CA GLY A 219 -17.22 18.29 -28.02
C GLY A 219 -17.09 16.77 -28.12
N ASP A 220 -17.48 16.01 -27.09
CA ASP A 220 -17.28 14.56 -27.04
C ASP A 220 -18.43 13.75 -27.70
N TYR A 221 -19.52 14.42 -28.11
CA TYR A 221 -20.70 13.76 -28.71
C TYR A 221 -20.66 13.66 -30.24
N ASP A 222 -19.66 14.24 -30.92
CA ASP A 222 -19.56 14.30 -32.40
C ASP A 222 -18.47 13.38 -32.98
N LYS A 223 -18.10 12.30 -32.31
CA LYS A 223 -17.15 11.31 -32.87
C LYS A 223 -17.67 9.89 -32.78
#